data_f717c2be7a82f5c87e369a14555f1dca
#
_entry.id   f717c2be7a82f5c87e369a14555f1dca
#
_cell.length_a   1.000
_cell.length_b   1.000
_cell.length_c   1.000
_cell.angle_alpha   90.00
_cell.angle_beta   90.00
_cell.angle_gamma   90.00
#
_symmetry.space_group_name_H-M   'P 1'
#
loop_
_entity.id
_entity.type
_entity.pdbx_description
1 polymer ?
#
loop_
_entity_poly.entity_id
_entity_poly.type
_entity_poly.pdbx_seq_one_letter_code
_entity_poly.pdbx_strand_id
1 'polypeptide(L)'
;MNKTMICVNSDLGLSTDGTNLGPKLIYNNFTQYKNININKDDNYKKEKEKNNMKKNLSEVNKINTELFNKVTEVLKNNDFPITIGGDHSIAIGSALASNNYYKNIGIIWIDAHTDYNNLDTTITGNIHGLPLAVINGTNKEELSSFLTNNYISPKNTVVVGARSIDPLEAKYIKEKGITVFTTDDIKKEGINNILDKAFKIANTNTFGIHISYDLDYIDPITCPGVSVPEKNGISETTAYDTMKYLKEHKNLIKSLDLVEYNPLLDIDNKTLNIATNLLNIFLD
;
A
#
# COMPACT_ATOMS: atom_id res chain seq x y z
N MET A 1 7.02 -14.43 -16.63
CA MET A 1 5.71 -13.81 -16.36
C MET A 1 5.80 -12.35 -16.78
N ASN A 2 4.93 -11.90 -17.67
CA ASN A 2 4.88 -10.47 -18.03
C ASN A 2 4.44 -9.65 -16.83
N LYS A 3 4.69 -8.36 -16.87
CA LYS A 3 4.31 -7.43 -15.81
C LYS A 3 3.34 -6.42 -16.40
N THR A 4 2.24 -6.16 -15.70
CA THR A 4 1.25 -5.14 -16.08
C THR A 4 1.19 -4.10 -14.97
N MET A 5 1.39 -2.85 -15.30
CA MET A 5 1.24 -1.73 -14.40
C MET A 5 -0.20 -1.24 -14.38
N ILE A 6 -0.71 -0.94 -13.19
CA ILE A 6 -2.06 -0.39 -13.00
C ILE A 6 -1.89 0.94 -12.28
N CYS A 7 -2.07 2.03 -13.00
CA CYS A 7 -2.00 3.39 -12.45
C CYS A 7 -3.36 3.78 -11.88
N VAL A 8 -3.44 4.00 -10.57
CA VAL A 8 -4.65 4.40 -9.87
C VAL A 8 -4.56 5.87 -9.49
N ASN A 9 -5.13 6.74 -10.31
CA ASN A 9 -5.06 8.18 -10.17
C ASN A 9 -6.14 8.68 -9.20
N SER A 10 -5.99 8.37 -7.92
CA SER A 10 -6.92 8.70 -6.83
C SER A 10 -6.19 9.33 -5.65
N ASP A 11 -6.82 10.32 -5.03
CA ASP A 11 -6.42 10.93 -3.75
C ASP A 11 -7.64 11.02 -2.80
N LEU A 12 -8.64 10.15 -3.04
CA LEU A 12 -9.93 10.20 -2.36
C LEU A 12 -9.88 9.71 -0.92
N GLY A 13 -8.90 8.85 -0.59
CA GLY A 13 -8.67 8.39 0.78
C GLY A 13 -8.05 9.44 1.71
N LEU A 14 -7.54 10.54 1.14
CA LEU A 14 -6.89 11.64 1.84
C LEU A 14 -7.73 12.92 1.83
N SER A 15 -7.53 13.81 2.82
CA SER A 15 -7.99 15.20 2.74
C SER A 15 -7.05 16.09 1.90
N THR A 16 -5.78 15.72 1.78
CA THR A 16 -4.76 16.40 0.98
C THR A 16 -4.90 16.03 -0.50
N ASP A 17 -4.69 17.00 -1.39
CA ASP A 17 -4.70 16.74 -2.84
C ASP A 17 -3.30 16.37 -3.34
N GLY A 18 -3.24 15.70 -4.49
CA GLY A 18 -2.01 15.57 -5.28
C GLY A 18 -1.52 14.15 -5.49
N THR A 19 -1.79 13.18 -4.62
CA THR A 19 -1.33 11.78 -4.84
C THR A 19 -1.91 11.18 -6.12
N ASN A 20 -3.07 11.64 -6.59
CA ASN A 20 -3.66 11.22 -7.86
C ASN A 20 -2.83 11.59 -9.10
N LEU A 21 -1.86 12.49 -8.96
CA LEU A 21 -0.97 12.89 -10.05
C LEU A 21 0.29 12.01 -10.14
N GLY A 22 0.63 11.36 -9.02
CA GLY A 22 1.85 10.57 -8.87
C GLY A 22 1.96 9.37 -9.83
N PRO A 23 0.92 8.53 -9.97
CA PRO A 23 1.00 7.30 -10.76
C PRO A 23 1.44 7.53 -12.20
N LYS A 24 0.89 8.54 -12.86
CA LYS A 24 1.25 8.90 -14.24
C LYS A 24 2.70 9.33 -14.36
N LEU A 25 3.21 10.12 -13.41
CA LEU A 25 4.60 10.60 -13.43
C LEU A 25 5.59 9.46 -13.25
N ILE A 26 5.30 8.52 -12.33
CA ILE A 26 6.12 7.32 -12.15
C ILE A 26 6.08 6.47 -13.42
N TYR A 27 4.88 6.16 -13.95
CA TYR A 27 4.71 5.30 -15.14
C TYR A 27 5.42 5.86 -16.39
N ASN A 28 5.58 7.15 -16.53
CA ASN A 28 6.30 7.74 -17.68
C ASN A 28 7.74 7.21 -17.83
N ASN A 29 8.33 6.65 -16.79
CA ASN A 29 9.63 6.00 -16.80
C ASN A 29 9.55 4.50 -17.16
N PHE A 30 8.36 3.94 -17.36
CA PHE A 30 8.10 2.50 -17.52
C PHE A 30 7.18 2.19 -18.73
N THR A 31 7.20 3.03 -19.75
CA THR A 31 6.29 2.94 -20.91
C THR A 31 6.44 1.66 -21.75
N GLN A 32 7.50 0.88 -21.51
CA GLN A 32 7.70 -0.45 -22.10
C GLN A 32 6.77 -1.53 -21.51
N TYR A 33 6.16 -1.28 -20.36
CA TYR A 33 5.20 -2.19 -19.74
C TYR A 33 3.76 -1.83 -20.12
N LYS A 34 2.90 -2.85 -20.20
CA LYS A 34 1.46 -2.65 -20.37
C LYS A 34 0.92 -1.81 -19.21
N ASN A 35 0.08 -0.82 -19.52
CA ASN A 35 -0.56 0.04 -18.53
C ASN A 35 -2.08 -0.05 -18.58
N ILE A 36 -2.68 0.01 -17.39
CA ILE A 36 -4.11 0.18 -17.17
C ILE A 36 -4.27 1.42 -16.30
N ASN A 37 -5.12 2.37 -16.71
CA ASN A 37 -5.39 3.57 -15.91
C ASN A 37 -6.77 3.45 -15.26
N ILE A 38 -6.83 3.74 -13.97
CA ILE A 38 -8.04 3.93 -13.19
C ILE A 38 -8.01 5.36 -12.68
N ASN A 39 -9.08 6.11 -12.94
CA ASN A 39 -9.15 7.52 -12.59
C ASN A 39 -10.33 7.77 -11.67
N LYS A 40 -10.16 8.66 -10.69
CA LYS A 40 -11.31 9.24 -9.99
C LYS A 40 -12.16 10.05 -10.98
N ASP A 41 -13.43 10.21 -10.67
CA ASP A 41 -14.31 11.10 -11.44
C ASP A 41 -13.83 12.56 -11.26
N ASP A 42 -13.44 13.20 -12.35
CA ASP A 42 -12.97 14.60 -12.35
C ASP A 42 -14.06 15.60 -11.90
N ASN A 43 -15.34 15.23 -12.03
CA ASN A 43 -16.46 16.03 -11.59
C ASN A 43 -16.80 15.82 -10.09
N TYR A 44 -16.21 14.81 -9.46
CA TYR A 44 -16.47 14.54 -8.05
C TYR A 44 -15.82 15.59 -7.15
N LYS A 45 -16.65 16.24 -6.34
CA LYS A 45 -16.19 17.21 -5.34
C LYS A 45 -15.74 16.49 -4.08
N LYS A 46 -14.43 16.37 -3.93
CA LYS A 46 -13.80 15.70 -2.80
C LYS A 46 -14.21 16.30 -1.45
N GLU A 47 -14.65 15.45 -0.55
CA GLU A 47 -14.99 15.84 0.83
C GLU A 47 -13.73 15.98 1.68
N LYS A 48 -13.59 17.11 2.38
CA LYS A 48 -12.42 17.42 3.22
C LYS A 48 -12.77 17.73 4.67
N GLU A 49 -14.07 17.69 5.03
CA GLU A 49 -14.53 18.08 6.37
C GLU A 49 -14.02 17.10 7.44
N LYS A 50 -13.40 17.64 8.51
CA LYS A 50 -12.81 16.84 9.58
C LYS A 50 -13.82 15.98 10.36
N ASN A 51 -15.07 16.39 10.40
CA ASN A 51 -16.13 15.71 11.17
C ASN A 51 -16.81 14.57 10.41
N ASN A 52 -16.48 14.35 9.15
CA ASN A 52 -17.01 13.23 8.38
C ASN A 52 -16.03 12.04 8.46
N MET A 53 -16.40 11.00 9.21
CA MET A 53 -15.60 9.77 9.37
C MET A 53 -15.71 8.81 8.18
N LYS A 54 -16.52 9.14 7.18
CA LYS A 54 -16.74 8.35 5.96
C LYS A 54 -16.52 9.18 4.70
N LYS A 55 -15.48 10.04 4.73
CA LYS A 55 -15.16 10.92 3.60
C LYS A 55 -14.96 10.14 2.31
N ASN A 56 -15.59 10.58 1.26
CA ASN A 56 -15.44 10.02 -0.08
C ASN A 56 -15.71 8.51 -0.18
N LEU A 57 -16.35 7.90 0.81
CA LEU A 57 -16.51 6.45 0.93
C LEU A 57 -17.06 5.81 -0.35
N SER A 58 -18.11 6.39 -0.93
CA SER A 58 -18.72 5.88 -2.17
C SER A 58 -17.73 5.85 -3.34
N GLU A 59 -16.94 6.89 -3.50
CA GLU A 59 -16.00 7.01 -4.61
C GLU A 59 -14.76 6.15 -4.38
N VAL A 60 -14.25 6.07 -3.14
CA VAL A 60 -13.19 5.12 -2.77
C VAL A 60 -13.62 3.69 -3.08
N ASN A 61 -14.88 3.33 -2.78
CA ASN A 61 -15.41 2.01 -3.09
C ASN A 61 -15.50 1.74 -4.61
N LYS A 62 -15.86 2.74 -5.42
CA LYS A 62 -15.86 2.60 -6.89
C LYS A 62 -14.45 2.34 -7.42
N ILE A 63 -13.46 3.13 -6.98
CA ILE A 63 -12.05 2.94 -7.36
C ILE A 63 -11.57 1.55 -6.97
N ASN A 64 -11.81 1.11 -5.72
CA ASN A 64 -11.40 -0.22 -5.27
C ASN A 64 -12.11 -1.35 -6.01
N THR A 65 -13.38 -1.16 -6.41
CA THR A 65 -14.11 -2.13 -7.23
C THR A 65 -13.47 -2.28 -8.61
N GLU A 66 -13.17 -1.18 -9.26
CA GLU A 66 -12.51 -1.20 -10.56
C GLU A 66 -11.12 -1.83 -10.47
N LEU A 67 -10.32 -1.44 -9.47
CA LEU A 67 -8.99 -1.98 -9.24
C LEU A 67 -9.04 -3.49 -8.95
N PHE A 68 -9.94 -3.95 -8.09
CA PHE A 68 -10.14 -5.38 -7.82
C PHE A 68 -10.39 -6.18 -9.10
N ASN A 69 -11.25 -5.66 -9.97
CA ASN A 69 -11.56 -6.30 -11.25
C ASN A 69 -10.34 -6.32 -12.18
N LYS A 70 -9.59 -5.20 -12.28
CA LYS A 70 -8.41 -5.09 -13.15
C LYS A 70 -7.25 -5.95 -12.66
N VAL A 71 -6.95 -5.99 -11.36
CA VAL A 71 -5.95 -6.91 -10.80
C VAL A 71 -6.34 -8.35 -11.06
N THR A 72 -7.62 -8.71 -10.86
CA THR A 72 -8.12 -10.06 -11.15
C THR A 72 -7.95 -10.41 -12.64
N GLU A 73 -8.22 -9.48 -13.56
CA GLU A 73 -8.02 -9.66 -15.00
C GLU A 73 -6.54 -9.91 -15.34
N VAL A 74 -5.63 -9.12 -14.77
CA VAL A 74 -4.17 -9.25 -14.94
C VAL A 74 -3.70 -10.64 -14.48
N LEU A 75 -4.13 -11.07 -13.28
CA LEU A 75 -3.77 -12.37 -12.72
C LEU A 75 -4.31 -13.53 -13.56
N LYS A 76 -5.55 -13.45 -14.09
CA LYS A 76 -6.12 -14.45 -14.98
C LYS A 76 -5.35 -14.59 -16.30
N ASN A 77 -4.71 -13.52 -16.75
CA ASN A 77 -3.85 -13.54 -17.94
C ASN A 77 -2.41 -14.05 -17.63
N ASN A 78 -2.14 -14.52 -16.42
CA ASN A 78 -0.83 -14.94 -15.92
C ASN A 78 0.22 -13.80 -15.97
N ASP A 79 -0.21 -12.55 -15.87
CA ASP A 79 0.66 -11.39 -15.73
C ASP A 79 0.82 -11.03 -14.24
N PHE A 80 1.95 -10.42 -13.90
CA PHE A 80 2.21 -9.93 -12.54
C PHE A 80 1.69 -8.49 -12.40
N PRO A 81 0.72 -8.23 -11.49
CA PRO A 81 0.21 -6.89 -11.28
C PRO A 81 1.14 -6.05 -10.42
N ILE A 82 1.47 -4.86 -10.90
CA ILE A 82 2.14 -3.80 -10.16
C ILE A 82 1.20 -2.60 -10.13
N THR A 83 0.65 -2.30 -8.97
CA THR A 83 -0.21 -1.14 -8.79
C THR A 83 0.64 0.06 -8.41
N ILE A 84 0.58 1.11 -9.21
CA ILE A 84 1.15 2.41 -8.86
C ILE A 84 -0.03 3.23 -8.37
N GLY A 85 -0.11 3.43 -7.06
CA GLY A 85 -1.26 4.06 -6.43
C GLY A 85 -1.13 5.57 -6.32
N GLY A 86 -2.26 6.18 -6.08
CA GLY A 86 -2.40 7.45 -5.42
C GLY A 86 -2.25 7.26 -3.91
N ASP A 87 -3.32 7.50 -3.14
CA ASP A 87 -3.33 7.24 -1.70
C ASP A 87 -3.45 5.74 -1.36
N HIS A 88 -3.07 5.37 -0.13
CA HIS A 88 -2.99 3.96 0.29
C HIS A 88 -4.33 3.23 0.39
N SER A 89 -5.48 3.92 0.33
CA SER A 89 -6.80 3.27 0.35
C SER A 89 -7.02 2.30 -0.82
N ILE A 90 -6.24 2.44 -1.91
CA ILE A 90 -6.33 1.57 -3.09
C ILE A 90 -5.92 0.12 -2.80
N ALA A 91 -5.10 -0.10 -1.76
CA ALA A 91 -4.65 -1.44 -1.40
C ALA A 91 -5.80 -2.39 -1.02
N ILE A 92 -6.97 -1.86 -0.64
CA ILE A 92 -8.17 -2.68 -0.42
C ILE A 92 -8.51 -3.47 -1.70
N GLY A 93 -8.52 -2.81 -2.85
CA GLY A 93 -8.83 -3.45 -4.13
C GLY A 93 -7.74 -4.40 -4.60
N SER A 94 -6.48 -3.98 -4.57
CA SER A 94 -5.35 -4.75 -5.09
C SER A 94 -5.04 -5.99 -4.27
N ALA A 95 -4.94 -5.86 -2.93
CA ALA A 95 -4.62 -6.97 -2.05
C ALA A 95 -5.76 -7.99 -1.97
N LEU A 96 -7.03 -7.54 -1.87
CA LEU A 96 -8.17 -8.44 -1.83
C LEU A 96 -8.39 -9.17 -3.17
N ALA A 97 -8.11 -8.54 -4.32
CA ALA A 97 -8.15 -9.21 -5.61
C ALA A 97 -7.11 -10.34 -5.69
N SER A 98 -5.88 -10.06 -5.25
CA SER A 98 -4.80 -11.05 -5.20
C SER A 98 -5.14 -12.19 -4.24
N ASN A 99 -5.64 -11.88 -3.04
CA ASN A 99 -6.08 -12.90 -2.08
C ASN A 99 -7.25 -13.73 -2.62
N ASN A 100 -8.21 -13.11 -3.28
CA ASN A 100 -9.35 -13.81 -3.85
C ASN A 100 -8.95 -14.76 -5.00
N TYR A 101 -7.97 -14.36 -5.82
CA TYR A 101 -7.44 -15.16 -6.92
C TYR A 101 -6.65 -16.39 -6.42
N TYR A 102 -5.69 -16.17 -5.53
CA TYR A 102 -4.83 -17.21 -4.97
C TYR A 102 -5.47 -17.97 -3.80
N LYS A 103 -6.63 -17.53 -3.29
CA LYS A 103 -7.43 -18.08 -2.18
C LYS A 103 -6.87 -17.84 -0.79
N ASN A 104 -5.56 -17.76 -0.61
CA ASN A 104 -4.91 -17.51 0.67
C ASN A 104 -3.50 -16.99 0.44
N ILE A 105 -3.28 -15.69 0.66
CA ILE A 105 -1.95 -15.08 0.65
C ILE A 105 -1.71 -14.33 1.96
N GLY A 106 -0.44 -14.08 2.28
CA GLY A 106 -0.07 -13.13 3.32
C GLY A 106 0.12 -11.72 2.76
N ILE A 107 0.36 -10.76 3.65
CA ILE A 107 0.65 -9.38 3.29
C ILE A 107 1.81 -8.85 4.12
N ILE A 108 2.72 -8.14 3.45
CA ILE A 108 3.75 -7.32 4.09
C ILE A 108 3.45 -5.87 3.71
N TRP A 109 3.19 -5.06 4.74
CA TRP A 109 2.89 -3.64 4.68
C TRP A 109 4.13 -2.86 5.06
N ILE A 110 4.77 -2.23 4.09
CA ILE A 110 6.03 -1.48 4.27
C ILE A 110 5.66 0.00 4.32
N ASP A 111 5.72 0.60 5.53
CA ASP A 111 5.05 1.88 5.78
C ASP A 111 5.54 2.50 7.09
N ALA A 112 5.44 3.82 7.22
CA ALA A 112 5.61 4.54 8.48
C ALA A 112 4.43 4.36 9.44
N HIS A 113 3.25 4.09 8.88
CA HIS A 113 1.99 3.90 9.58
C HIS A 113 1.59 2.42 9.60
N THR A 114 0.55 2.08 10.32
CA THR A 114 0.02 0.71 10.32
C THR A 114 -1.26 0.59 9.51
N ASP A 115 -1.92 1.72 9.22
CA ASP A 115 -3.18 1.81 8.48
C ASP A 115 -4.24 0.82 8.97
N TYR A 116 -4.23 0.64 10.31
CA TYR A 116 -5.04 -0.34 11.02
C TYR A 116 -6.14 0.31 11.85
N ASN A 117 -6.44 1.57 11.61
CA ASN A 117 -7.62 2.23 12.15
C ASN A 117 -8.90 1.61 11.55
N ASN A 118 -10.03 1.88 12.17
CA ASN A 118 -11.34 1.53 11.66
C ASN A 118 -12.25 2.78 11.69
N LEU A 119 -13.48 2.68 11.20
CA LEU A 119 -14.40 3.80 11.13
C LEU A 119 -14.78 4.40 12.51
N ASP A 120 -14.56 3.64 13.61
CA ASP A 120 -14.82 4.10 14.97
C ASP A 120 -13.59 4.69 15.66
N THR A 121 -12.38 4.34 15.19
CA THR A 121 -11.11 4.79 15.81
C THR A 121 -10.40 5.88 15.02
N THR A 122 -10.71 6.06 13.73
CA THR A 122 -10.07 7.09 12.91
C THR A 122 -10.34 8.49 13.48
N ILE A 123 -9.27 9.27 13.64
CA ILE A 123 -9.36 10.66 14.14
C ILE A 123 -9.67 11.62 12.99
N THR A 124 -9.25 11.29 11.79
CA THR A 124 -9.33 12.16 10.61
C THR A 124 -10.49 11.87 9.69
N GLY A 125 -11.03 10.65 9.70
CA GLY A 125 -11.98 10.15 8.72
C GLY A 125 -11.38 9.90 7.34
N ASN A 126 -10.06 9.94 7.21
CA ASN A 126 -9.34 9.63 5.99
C ASN A 126 -9.23 8.11 5.82
N ILE A 127 -9.74 7.58 4.72
CA ILE A 127 -9.82 6.13 4.51
C ILE A 127 -8.43 5.51 4.25
N HIS A 128 -7.44 6.30 3.81
CA HIS A 128 -6.09 5.77 3.61
C HIS A 128 -5.45 5.21 4.89
N GLY A 129 -5.88 5.62 6.08
CA GLY A 129 -5.41 5.05 7.37
C GLY A 129 -6.16 3.80 7.84
N LEU A 130 -7.02 3.19 6.99
CA LEU A 130 -7.85 2.04 7.35
C LEU A 130 -7.57 0.76 6.52
N PRO A 131 -6.88 0.81 5.38
CA PRO A 131 -6.94 -0.28 4.39
C PRO A 131 -6.44 -1.61 4.94
N LEU A 132 -5.40 -1.65 5.77
CA LEU A 132 -4.90 -2.92 6.28
C LEU A 132 -5.91 -3.61 7.23
N ALA A 133 -6.63 -2.84 8.05
CA ALA A 133 -7.71 -3.38 8.87
C ALA A 133 -8.87 -3.93 8.01
N VAL A 134 -9.22 -3.24 6.93
CA VAL A 134 -10.26 -3.66 5.98
C VAL A 134 -9.84 -4.94 5.25
N ILE A 135 -8.60 -5.04 4.82
CA ILE A 135 -8.00 -6.23 4.18
C ILE A 135 -8.07 -7.45 5.13
N ASN A 136 -8.02 -7.22 6.44
CA ASN A 136 -8.22 -8.26 7.46
C ASN A 136 -9.70 -8.44 7.88
N GLY A 137 -10.65 -7.81 7.20
CA GLY A 137 -12.10 -8.01 7.39
C GLY A 137 -12.77 -7.07 8.41
N THR A 138 -12.11 -5.97 8.81
CA THR A 138 -12.73 -4.90 9.60
C THR A 138 -13.51 -3.95 8.68
N ASN A 139 -14.62 -3.38 9.17
CA ASN A 139 -15.52 -2.51 8.40
C ASN A 139 -15.88 -3.08 7.00
N LYS A 140 -15.97 -4.39 6.92
CA LYS A 140 -16.20 -5.10 5.64
C LYS A 140 -17.50 -4.69 4.96
N GLU A 141 -18.53 -4.41 5.73
CA GLU A 141 -19.85 -4.06 5.21
C GLU A 141 -19.82 -2.76 4.41
N GLU A 142 -19.00 -1.79 4.86
CA GLU A 142 -18.87 -0.49 4.23
C GLU A 142 -17.81 -0.44 3.13
N LEU A 143 -16.72 -1.23 3.25
CA LEU A 143 -15.50 -1.00 2.46
C LEU A 143 -15.08 -2.18 1.58
N SER A 144 -15.61 -3.40 1.77
CA SER A 144 -15.06 -4.55 1.04
C SER A 144 -15.98 -5.74 0.79
N SER A 145 -17.12 -5.92 1.49
CA SER A 145 -17.98 -7.10 1.30
C SER A 145 -18.56 -7.22 -0.11
N PHE A 146 -18.68 -6.09 -0.81
CA PHE A 146 -19.09 -6.06 -2.22
C PHE A 146 -18.00 -6.55 -3.19
N LEU A 147 -16.72 -6.64 -2.73
CA LEU A 147 -15.61 -7.19 -3.50
C LEU A 147 -15.48 -8.70 -3.29
N THR A 148 -15.42 -9.11 -2.04
CA THR A 148 -15.16 -10.50 -1.64
C THR A 148 -15.54 -10.75 -0.18
N ASN A 149 -15.72 -12.04 0.18
CA ASN A 149 -15.78 -12.49 1.57
C ASN A 149 -14.50 -13.26 1.99
N ASN A 150 -13.44 -13.18 1.19
CA ASN A 150 -12.16 -13.82 1.46
C ASN A 150 -11.11 -12.79 1.86
N TYR A 151 -10.83 -12.69 3.16
CA TYR A 151 -9.93 -11.71 3.77
C TYR A 151 -8.58 -12.33 4.09
N ILE A 152 -7.51 -11.50 4.10
CA ILE A 152 -6.18 -11.95 4.53
C ILE A 152 -6.18 -12.16 6.05
N SER A 153 -5.60 -13.27 6.48
CA SER A 153 -5.52 -13.59 7.90
C SER A 153 -4.63 -12.59 8.66
N PRO A 154 -5.06 -12.04 9.80
CA PRO A 154 -4.20 -11.26 10.69
C PRO A 154 -2.88 -11.96 11.05
N LYS A 155 -2.88 -13.28 11.16
CA LYS A 155 -1.67 -14.10 11.44
C LYS A 155 -0.64 -14.09 10.29
N ASN A 156 -1.06 -13.74 9.09
CA ASN A 156 -0.22 -13.64 7.90
C ASN A 156 -0.04 -12.17 7.47
N THR A 157 -0.31 -11.23 8.39
CA THR A 157 -0.18 -9.79 8.18
C THR A 157 1.01 -9.27 8.98
N VAL A 158 1.93 -8.60 8.30
CA VAL A 158 3.14 -8.03 8.91
C VAL A 158 3.31 -6.59 8.44
N VAL A 159 3.54 -5.68 9.38
CA VAL A 159 3.91 -4.28 9.11
C VAL A 159 5.41 -4.13 9.33
N VAL A 160 6.09 -3.41 8.45
CA VAL A 160 7.54 -3.17 8.48
C VAL A 160 7.82 -1.67 8.35
N GLY A 161 8.41 -1.08 9.38
CA GLY A 161 8.84 0.33 9.39
C GLY A 161 7.95 1.28 10.17
N ALA A 162 6.89 0.78 10.81
CA ALA A 162 5.98 1.61 11.56
C ALA A 162 6.69 2.44 12.64
N ARG A 163 6.29 3.72 12.75
CA ARG A 163 6.78 4.67 13.75
C ARG A 163 5.73 5.70 14.17
N SER A 164 4.60 5.71 13.49
CA SER A 164 3.44 6.54 13.81
C SER A 164 2.23 5.61 13.95
N ILE A 165 1.79 5.37 15.19
CA ILE A 165 0.71 4.45 15.51
C ILE A 165 -0.20 5.11 16.56
N ASP A 166 -1.47 5.26 16.24
CA ASP A 166 -2.44 5.82 17.18
C ASP A 166 -2.67 4.88 18.38
N PRO A 167 -2.92 5.41 19.60
CA PRO A 167 -3.08 4.55 20.78
C PRO A 167 -4.21 3.52 20.68
N LEU A 168 -5.34 3.86 20.08
CA LEU A 168 -6.46 2.92 19.86
C LEU A 168 -6.12 1.89 18.78
N GLU A 169 -5.42 2.31 17.75
CA GLU A 169 -4.90 1.46 16.68
C GLU A 169 -3.91 0.43 17.24
N ALA A 170 -2.95 0.86 18.07
CA ALA A 170 -1.98 -0.02 18.72
C ALA A 170 -2.65 -1.11 19.56
N LYS A 171 -3.71 -0.75 20.31
CA LYS A 171 -4.51 -1.72 21.07
C LYS A 171 -5.16 -2.73 20.14
N TYR A 172 -5.75 -2.28 19.04
CA TYR A 172 -6.46 -3.11 18.08
C TYR A 172 -5.52 -4.07 17.34
N ILE A 173 -4.34 -3.59 16.91
CA ILE A 173 -3.26 -4.39 16.33
C ILE A 173 -2.88 -5.55 17.26
N LYS A 174 -2.68 -5.24 18.55
CA LYS A 174 -2.35 -6.26 19.57
C LYS A 174 -3.47 -7.29 19.75
N GLU A 175 -4.72 -6.85 19.80
CA GLU A 175 -5.88 -7.74 19.92
C GLU A 175 -6.03 -8.68 18.71
N LYS A 176 -5.72 -8.22 17.52
CA LYS A 176 -5.76 -9.00 16.28
C LYS A 176 -4.54 -9.88 16.07
N GLY A 177 -3.46 -9.66 16.83
CA GLY A 177 -2.22 -10.43 16.70
C GLY A 177 -1.41 -10.10 15.46
N ILE A 178 -1.50 -8.86 14.96
CA ILE A 178 -0.69 -8.36 13.85
C ILE A 178 0.76 -8.22 14.31
N THR A 179 1.69 -8.67 13.47
CA THR A 179 3.13 -8.46 13.72
C THR A 179 3.56 -7.12 13.18
N VAL A 180 4.21 -6.31 14.02
CA VAL A 180 4.75 -5.00 13.63
C VAL A 180 6.26 -4.98 13.95
N PHE A 181 7.06 -4.69 12.93
CA PHE A 181 8.48 -4.34 13.06
C PHE A 181 8.62 -2.84 12.86
N THR A 182 9.13 -2.15 13.86
CA THR A 182 9.29 -0.70 13.85
C THR A 182 10.55 -0.28 13.09
N THR A 183 10.65 1.01 12.77
CA THR A 183 11.91 1.59 12.24
C THR A 183 13.08 1.36 13.20
N ASP A 184 12.85 1.36 14.52
CA ASP A 184 13.90 1.10 15.51
C ASP A 184 14.33 -0.38 15.50
N ASP A 185 13.43 -1.32 15.26
CA ASP A 185 13.78 -2.73 15.06
C ASP A 185 14.66 -2.89 13.82
N ILE A 186 14.35 -2.18 12.73
CA ILE A 186 15.16 -2.20 11.50
C ILE A 186 16.57 -1.64 11.77
N LYS A 187 16.68 -0.52 12.51
CA LYS A 187 17.99 0.06 12.88
C LYS A 187 18.82 -0.87 13.75
N LYS A 188 18.17 -1.62 14.64
CA LYS A 188 18.83 -2.55 15.57
C LYS A 188 19.27 -3.85 14.92
N GLU A 189 18.43 -4.45 14.09
CA GLU A 189 18.61 -5.79 13.58
C GLU A 189 19.06 -5.85 12.11
N GLY A 190 18.90 -4.75 11.37
CA GLY A 190 19.10 -4.67 9.92
C GLY A 190 17.88 -5.14 9.13
N ILE A 191 17.68 -4.50 7.96
CA ILE A 191 16.46 -4.71 7.15
C ILE A 191 16.32 -6.15 6.66
N ASN A 192 17.40 -6.81 6.25
CA ASN A 192 17.34 -8.19 5.74
C ASN A 192 16.83 -9.17 6.82
N ASN A 193 17.31 -9.05 8.06
CA ASN A 193 16.86 -9.89 9.17
C ASN A 193 15.37 -9.66 9.49
N ILE A 194 14.91 -8.42 9.39
CA ILE A 194 13.50 -8.08 9.58
C ILE A 194 12.65 -8.68 8.46
N LEU A 195 13.09 -8.56 7.21
CA LEU A 195 12.38 -9.12 6.07
C LEU A 195 12.35 -10.66 6.08
N ASP A 196 13.42 -11.32 6.51
CA ASP A 196 13.43 -12.79 6.72
C ASP A 196 12.31 -13.22 7.67
N LYS A 197 12.15 -12.50 8.79
CA LYS A 197 11.07 -12.75 9.75
C LYS A 197 9.69 -12.44 9.16
N ALA A 198 9.56 -11.29 8.47
CA ALA A 198 8.31 -10.86 7.86
C ALA A 198 7.83 -11.86 6.79
N PHE A 199 8.73 -12.30 5.90
CA PHE A 199 8.42 -13.30 4.87
C PHE A 199 8.03 -14.64 5.48
N LYS A 200 8.74 -15.11 6.52
CA LYS A 200 8.41 -16.34 7.22
C LYS A 200 6.99 -16.29 7.79
N ILE A 201 6.60 -15.18 8.42
CA ILE A 201 5.26 -15.01 9.00
C ILE A 201 4.21 -14.92 7.91
N ALA A 202 4.38 -14.00 6.94
CA ALA A 202 3.41 -13.77 5.88
C ALA A 202 3.20 -15.00 4.99
N ASN A 203 4.26 -15.79 4.75
CA ASN A 203 4.18 -16.98 3.89
C ASN A 203 3.81 -18.27 4.63
N THR A 204 3.45 -18.21 5.92
CA THR A 204 3.10 -19.42 6.68
C THR A 204 1.75 -19.97 6.23
N ASN A 205 1.75 -21.16 5.58
CA ASN A 205 0.55 -21.81 5.06
C ASN A 205 -0.22 -20.96 4.04
N THR A 206 0.47 -20.15 3.23
CA THR A 206 -0.11 -19.30 2.17
C THR A 206 0.47 -19.67 0.81
N PHE A 207 -0.20 -19.22 -0.27
CA PHE A 207 0.27 -19.41 -1.65
C PHE A 207 1.26 -18.33 -2.09
N GLY A 208 1.57 -17.38 -1.23
CA GLY A 208 2.50 -16.29 -1.49
C GLY A 208 2.10 -15.02 -0.75
N ILE A 209 2.68 -13.90 -1.14
CA ILE A 209 2.63 -12.65 -0.40
C ILE A 209 2.23 -11.51 -1.34
N HIS A 210 1.34 -10.64 -0.87
CA HIS A 210 1.14 -9.29 -1.42
C HIS A 210 2.08 -8.32 -0.71
N ILE A 211 2.77 -7.47 -1.46
CA ILE A 211 3.59 -6.39 -0.92
C ILE A 211 2.86 -5.07 -1.17
N SER A 212 2.64 -4.29 -0.11
CA SER A 212 2.19 -2.90 -0.22
C SER A 212 3.28 -1.99 0.31
N TYR A 213 3.80 -1.11 -0.54
CA TYR A 213 4.94 -0.25 -0.25
C TYR A 213 4.52 1.21 -0.28
N ASP A 214 4.50 1.84 0.88
CA ASP A 214 4.30 3.28 1.04
C ASP A 214 5.64 4.02 0.96
N LEU A 215 5.69 5.11 0.22
CA LEU A 215 6.90 5.93 0.11
C LEU A 215 7.23 6.71 1.38
N ASP A 216 6.26 6.91 2.29
CA ASP A 216 6.50 7.56 3.57
C ASP A 216 7.25 6.68 4.59
N TYR A 217 7.44 5.39 4.29
CA TYR A 217 8.39 4.50 4.96
C TYR A 217 9.79 5.14 5.03
N ILE A 218 10.17 5.87 3.99
CA ILE A 218 11.46 6.56 3.87
C ILE A 218 11.42 7.89 4.64
N ASP A 219 12.57 8.33 5.18
CA ASP A 219 12.66 9.59 5.89
C ASP A 219 12.32 10.78 4.99
N PRO A 220 11.48 11.74 5.42
CA PRO A 220 11.04 12.87 4.59
C PRO A 220 12.15 13.85 4.20
N ILE A 221 13.32 13.84 4.84
CA ILE A 221 14.48 14.58 4.36
C ILE A 221 14.92 14.09 2.98
N THR A 222 14.78 12.80 2.76
CA THR A 222 15.18 12.11 1.53
C THR A 222 14.00 11.97 0.56
N CYS A 223 12.82 11.66 1.08
CA CYS A 223 11.59 11.40 0.33
C CYS A 223 10.47 12.39 0.74
N PRO A 224 10.57 13.68 0.36
CA PRO A 224 9.66 14.71 0.83
C PRO A 224 8.27 14.69 0.19
N GLY A 225 8.12 14.08 -0.99
CA GLY A 225 6.90 14.08 -1.79
C GLY A 225 5.87 13.05 -1.34
N VAL A 226 5.49 13.07 -0.06
CA VAL A 226 4.45 12.23 0.54
C VAL A 226 3.46 13.08 1.32
N SER A 227 2.20 12.63 1.42
CA SER A 227 1.14 13.46 2.02
C SER A 227 1.16 13.47 3.55
N VAL A 228 1.66 12.41 4.18
CA VAL A 228 1.73 12.28 5.65
C VAL A 228 3.17 11.90 6.04
N PRO A 229 4.12 12.86 5.97
CA PRO A 229 5.52 12.59 6.23
C PRO A 229 5.77 12.35 7.72
N GLU A 230 6.46 11.26 8.04
CA GLU A 230 6.89 10.91 9.40
C GLU A 230 8.42 10.95 9.53
N LYS A 231 8.93 11.67 10.53
CA LYS A 231 10.38 11.77 10.79
C LYS A 231 10.97 10.46 11.30
N ASN A 232 12.29 10.36 11.27
CA ASN A 232 13.07 9.21 11.72
C ASN A 232 12.82 7.94 10.90
N GLY A 233 12.46 8.10 9.64
CA GLY A 233 12.31 7.02 8.68
C GLY A 233 13.61 6.29 8.38
N ILE A 234 13.54 5.38 7.42
CA ILE A 234 14.72 4.68 6.92
C ILE A 234 15.46 5.54 5.88
N SER A 235 16.74 5.23 5.68
CA SER A 235 17.54 5.86 4.63
C SER A 235 17.17 5.36 3.24
N GLU A 236 17.51 6.14 2.21
CA GLU A 236 17.41 5.72 0.80
C GLU A 236 18.12 4.38 0.53
N THR A 237 19.31 4.21 1.10
CA THR A 237 20.06 2.95 0.97
C THR A 237 19.27 1.77 1.53
N THR A 238 18.68 1.92 2.72
CA THR A 238 17.84 0.87 3.32
C THR A 238 16.59 0.60 2.49
N ALA A 239 15.98 1.63 1.88
CA ALA A 239 14.86 1.47 0.97
C ALA A 239 15.24 0.63 -0.27
N TYR A 240 16.40 0.91 -0.85
CA TYR A 240 16.93 0.14 -1.99
C TYR A 240 17.29 -1.30 -1.59
N ASP A 241 17.85 -1.51 -0.41
CA ASP A 241 18.14 -2.86 0.09
C ASP A 241 16.85 -3.63 0.38
N THR A 242 15.80 -2.97 0.88
CA THR A 242 14.45 -3.54 0.98
C THR A 242 13.98 -4.04 -0.38
N MET A 243 14.06 -3.22 -1.42
CA MET A 243 13.57 -3.59 -2.74
C MET A 243 14.42 -4.67 -3.42
N LYS A 244 15.75 -4.70 -3.19
CA LYS A 244 16.63 -5.80 -3.63
C LYS A 244 16.22 -7.13 -2.98
N TYR A 245 15.96 -7.12 -1.68
CA TYR A 245 15.47 -8.30 -0.98
C TYR A 245 14.14 -8.80 -1.57
N LEU A 246 13.19 -7.89 -1.85
CA LEU A 246 11.93 -8.25 -2.51
C LEU A 246 12.16 -8.89 -3.88
N LYS A 247 13.06 -8.32 -4.69
CA LYS A 247 13.45 -8.87 -6.00
C LYS A 247 14.00 -10.30 -5.88
N GLU A 248 14.89 -10.55 -4.93
CA GLU A 248 15.47 -11.87 -4.71
C GLU A 248 14.42 -12.93 -4.31
N HIS A 249 13.33 -12.49 -3.68
CA HIS A 249 12.23 -13.33 -3.22
C HIS A 249 10.96 -13.22 -4.08
N LYS A 250 11.07 -12.69 -5.31
CA LYS A 250 9.90 -12.42 -6.18
C LYS A 250 9.06 -13.66 -6.53
N ASN A 251 9.62 -14.85 -6.41
CA ASN A 251 8.88 -16.12 -6.60
C ASN A 251 7.74 -16.30 -5.56
N LEU A 252 7.89 -15.74 -4.36
CA LEU A 252 6.88 -15.75 -3.29
C LEU A 252 5.90 -14.59 -3.43
N ILE A 253 6.28 -13.51 -4.11
CA ILE A 253 5.45 -12.31 -4.25
C ILE A 253 4.44 -12.51 -5.39
N LYS A 254 3.18 -12.16 -5.13
CA LYS A 254 2.06 -12.35 -6.07
C LYS A 254 1.56 -11.06 -6.69
N SER A 255 1.79 -9.95 -6.02
CA SER A 255 1.44 -8.58 -6.45
C SER A 255 2.21 -7.55 -5.63
N LEU A 256 2.39 -6.37 -6.19
CA LEU A 256 3.11 -5.26 -5.56
C LEU A 256 2.31 -3.97 -5.75
N ASP A 257 2.15 -3.20 -4.67
CA ASP A 257 1.69 -1.82 -4.70
C ASP A 257 2.84 -0.87 -4.34
N LEU A 258 2.95 0.27 -5.03
CA LEU A 258 3.77 1.42 -4.67
C LEU A 258 2.87 2.65 -4.59
N VAL A 259 2.77 3.29 -3.42
CA VAL A 259 1.74 4.29 -3.12
C VAL A 259 2.29 5.56 -2.47
N GLU A 260 1.41 6.55 -2.33
CA GLU A 260 1.55 7.82 -1.60
C GLU A 260 2.54 8.83 -2.22
N TYR A 261 3.00 8.65 -3.46
CA TYR A 261 3.74 9.71 -4.12
C TYR A 261 2.85 10.93 -4.38
N ASN A 262 3.22 12.06 -3.77
CA ASN A 262 2.56 13.35 -3.98
C ASN A 262 3.51 14.36 -4.64
N PRO A 263 3.40 14.57 -5.96
CA PRO A 263 4.29 15.49 -6.69
C PRO A 263 4.12 16.95 -6.31
N LEU A 264 3.01 17.35 -5.69
CA LEU A 264 2.81 18.73 -5.23
C LEU A 264 3.64 19.06 -3.99
N LEU A 265 4.12 18.05 -3.28
CA LEU A 265 4.95 18.16 -2.09
C LEU A 265 6.42 17.78 -2.35
N ASP A 266 6.72 17.25 -3.54
CA ASP A 266 8.06 16.83 -3.90
C ASP A 266 8.99 18.04 -4.13
N ILE A 267 10.26 17.86 -3.80
CA ILE A 267 11.30 18.86 -3.95
C ILE A 267 12.35 18.31 -4.93
N ASP A 268 12.59 19.01 -6.02
CA ASP A 268 13.57 18.64 -7.05
C ASP A 268 13.42 17.21 -7.59
N ASN A 269 12.17 16.70 -7.64
CA ASN A 269 11.83 15.32 -8.05
C ASN A 269 12.55 14.23 -7.23
N LYS A 270 12.96 14.49 -5.99
CA LYS A 270 13.66 13.53 -5.14
C LYS A 270 12.85 12.25 -4.94
N THR A 271 11.57 12.42 -4.57
CA THR A 271 10.68 11.29 -4.34
C THR A 271 10.37 10.54 -5.64
N LEU A 272 10.15 11.26 -6.75
CA LEU A 272 9.95 10.64 -8.05
C LEU A 272 11.16 9.76 -8.45
N ASN A 273 12.37 10.28 -8.26
CA ASN A 273 13.60 9.56 -8.58
C ASN A 273 13.73 8.29 -7.72
N ILE A 274 13.45 8.39 -6.41
CA ILE A 274 13.48 7.24 -5.51
C ILE A 274 12.42 6.21 -5.93
N ALA A 275 11.17 6.61 -6.13
CA ALA A 275 10.10 5.72 -6.57
C ALA A 275 10.43 4.98 -7.87
N THR A 276 11.01 5.72 -8.84
CA THR A 276 11.48 5.15 -10.10
C THR A 276 12.61 4.14 -9.90
N ASN A 277 13.60 4.46 -9.06
CA ASN A 277 14.72 3.57 -8.77
C ASN A 277 14.27 2.30 -8.03
N LEU A 278 13.35 2.42 -7.07
CA LEU A 278 12.76 1.27 -6.37
C LEU A 278 12.12 0.29 -7.37
N LEU A 279 11.28 0.81 -8.28
CA LEU A 279 10.66 -0.04 -9.29
C LEU A 279 11.68 -0.62 -10.27
N ASN A 280 12.69 0.14 -10.70
CA ASN A 280 13.77 -0.39 -11.54
C ASN A 280 14.48 -1.58 -10.86
N ILE A 281 14.83 -1.44 -9.59
CA ILE A 281 15.47 -2.53 -8.81
C ILE A 281 14.59 -3.78 -8.81
N PHE A 282 13.28 -3.65 -8.60
CA PHE A 282 12.36 -4.79 -8.56
C PHE A 282 12.12 -5.42 -9.93
N LEU A 283 12.12 -4.62 -10.98
CA LEU A 283 11.77 -5.04 -12.34
C LEU A 283 12.92 -5.74 -13.07
N ASP A 284 14.16 -5.32 -12.81
CA ASP A 284 15.37 -5.95 -13.35
C ASP A 284 15.57 -7.39 -12.84
#